data_262832297898c3962b77abb8af773d46
#
_entry.id   262832297898c3962b77abb8af773d46
#
_cell.length_a   1.000
_cell.length_b   1.000
_cell.length_c   1.000
_cell.angle_alpha   90.00
_cell.angle_beta   90.00
_cell.angle_gamma   90.00
#
_symmetry.space_group_name_H-M   'P 1'
#
loop_
_entity.id
_entity.type
_entity.pdbx_description
1 polymer ?
#
loop_
_entity_poly.entity_id
_entity_poly.type
_entity_poly.pdbx_seq_one_letter_code
_entity_poly.pdbx_strand_id
1 'polypeptide(L)'
;VVPLACAHARFQPVFVMDVVQAFVNAMANPSTVGRVYDLGGPQVYTLEELVKFAGRASGHPRPVIALPDALARMQAAVLEHMPGGTVLSRDNLDSMRLDNVLAQPMAPELGVHPGSLEVVMTDVLGGRSRDTALQAMRGSVHR
;
A
#
# COMPACT_ATOMS: atom_id res chain seq x y z
N VAL A 1 2.20 13.31 -16.98
CA VAL A 1 0.91 13.52 -16.30
C VAL A 1 0.30 12.16 -16.05
N VAL A 2 -0.23 11.93 -14.83
CA VAL A 2 -0.91 10.70 -14.43
C VAL A 2 -2.39 11.03 -14.23
N PRO A 3 -3.30 10.61 -15.13
CA PRO A 3 -4.72 10.71 -14.88
C PRO A 3 -5.12 9.68 -13.83
N LEU A 4 -5.69 10.12 -12.71
CA LEU A 4 -5.98 9.28 -11.57
C LEU A 4 -7.48 9.22 -11.29
N ALA A 5 -8.05 8.03 -11.44
CA ALA A 5 -9.40 7.73 -10.98
C ALA A 5 -9.43 7.60 -9.46
N CYS A 6 -10.54 7.94 -8.83
CA CYS A 6 -10.75 7.81 -7.39
C CYS A 6 -9.64 8.47 -6.54
N ALA A 7 -9.11 9.61 -6.97
CA ALA A 7 -7.96 10.30 -6.35
C ALA A 7 -8.16 10.57 -4.84
N HIS A 8 -9.41 10.74 -4.40
CA HIS A 8 -9.78 11.04 -3.01
C HIS A 8 -10.07 9.79 -2.15
N ALA A 9 -10.01 8.58 -2.73
CA ALA A 9 -10.15 7.34 -1.98
C ALA A 9 -9.10 7.27 -0.87
N ARG A 10 -9.50 6.88 0.34
CA ARG A 10 -8.67 6.91 1.54
C ARG A 10 -8.13 5.52 1.87
N PHE A 11 -6.85 5.47 2.19
CA PHE A 11 -6.12 4.25 2.53
C PHE A 11 -5.30 4.46 3.78
N GLN A 12 -5.14 3.42 4.56
CA GLN A 12 -4.29 3.39 5.74
C GLN A 12 -3.26 2.26 5.60
N PRO A 13 -2.22 2.43 4.75
CA PRO A 13 -1.26 1.39 4.45
C PRO A 13 -0.50 0.96 5.69
N VAL A 14 -0.36 -0.35 5.88
CA VAL A 14 0.44 -0.96 6.93
C VAL A 14 1.66 -1.66 6.33
N PHE A 15 2.79 -1.58 7.02
CA PHE A 15 3.99 -2.29 6.58
C PHE A 15 3.86 -3.79 6.83
N VAL A 16 4.25 -4.60 5.85
CA VAL A 16 4.08 -6.07 5.91
C VAL A 16 4.78 -6.70 7.13
N MET A 17 5.92 -6.15 7.56
CA MET A 17 6.63 -6.69 8.73
C MET A 17 5.90 -6.36 10.04
N ASP A 18 5.16 -5.25 10.10
CA ASP A 18 4.29 -4.94 11.25
C ASP A 18 3.11 -5.93 11.32
N VAL A 19 2.58 -6.32 10.14
CA VAL A 19 1.57 -7.39 10.05
C VAL A 19 2.15 -8.72 10.57
N VAL A 20 3.37 -9.09 10.13
CA VAL A 20 4.05 -10.31 10.61
C VAL A 20 4.23 -10.26 12.13
N GLN A 21 4.67 -9.11 12.66
CA GLN A 21 4.86 -8.96 14.12
C GLN A 21 3.52 -9.08 14.86
N ALA A 22 2.43 -8.52 14.31
CA ALA A 22 1.10 -8.68 14.89
C ALA A 22 0.67 -10.15 14.98
N PHE A 23 0.91 -10.93 13.92
CA PHE A 23 0.64 -12.37 13.94
C PHE A 23 1.46 -13.12 15.00
N VAL A 24 2.78 -12.85 15.07
CA VAL A 24 3.66 -13.48 16.06
C VAL A 24 3.20 -13.15 17.48
N ASN A 25 2.90 -11.88 17.74
CA ASN A 25 2.43 -11.44 19.06
C ASN A 25 1.07 -12.04 19.41
N ALA A 26 0.14 -12.12 18.44
CA ALA A 26 -1.16 -12.74 18.65
C ALA A 26 -1.05 -14.24 19.00
N MET A 27 -0.15 -14.98 18.34
CA MET A 27 0.09 -16.39 18.68
C MET A 27 0.67 -16.58 20.08
N ALA A 28 1.47 -15.62 20.55
CA ALA A 28 2.09 -15.67 21.88
C ALA A 28 1.13 -15.19 23.00
N ASN A 29 0.03 -14.51 22.67
CA ASN A 29 -0.88 -13.91 23.65
C ASN A 29 -2.23 -14.64 23.68
N PRO A 30 -2.52 -15.45 24.73
CA PRO A 30 -3.78 -16.19 24.83
C PRO A 30 -5.04 -15.30 24.82
N SER A 31 -4.93 -14.02 25.18
CA SER A 31 -6.07 -13.09 25.21
C SER A 31 -6.61 -12.75 23.82
N THR A 32 -5.86 -13.05 22.76
CA THR A 32 -6.22 -12.79 21.37
C THR A 32 -7.04 -13.93 20.74
N VAL A 33 -7.13 -15.07 21.39
CA VAL A 33 -7.82 -16.25 20.87
C VAL A 33 -9.31 -15.96 20.63
N GLY A 34 -9.78 -16.28 19.43
CA GLY A 34 -11.17 -16.07 19.01
C GLY A 34 -11.55 -14.61 18.74
N ARG A 35 -10.59 -13.68 18.69
CA ARG A 35 -10.83 -12.28 18.37
C ARG A 35 -10.44 -11.97 16.93
N VAL A 36 -11.05 -10.92 16.37
CA VAL A 36 -10.72 -10.34 15.07
C VAL A 36 -10.08 -8.98 15.29
N TYR A 37 -9.01 -8.72 14.57
CA TYR A 37 -8.25 -7.48 14.67
C TYR A 37 -8.05 -6.86 13.30
N ASP A 38 -8.33 -5.57 13.20
CA ASP A 38 -8.00 -4.79 12.03
C ASP A 38 -6.59 -4.20 12.17
N LEU A 39 -5.80 -4.27 11.10
CA LEU A 39 -4.43 -3.77 11.07
C LEU A 39 -4.33 -2.60 10.09
N GLY A 40 -3.71 -1.52 10.51
CA GLY A 40 -3.47 -0.34 9.68
C GLY A 40 -2.21 0.40 10.10
N GLY A 41 -1.70 1.23 9.21
CA GLY A 41 -0.55 2.08 9.51
C GLY A 41 -0.91 3.28 10.40
N PRO A 42 0.08 4.11 10.74
CA PRO A 42 -0.12 5.23 11.66
C PRO A 42 -0.87 6.42 11.04
N GLN A 43 -0.96 6.48 9.71
CA GLN A 43 -1.50 7.61 8.98
C GLN A 43 -2.42 7.17 7.84
N VAL A 44 -3.41 8.03 7.56
CA VAL A 44 -4.35 7.87 6.44
C VAL A 44 -3.90 8.76 5.29
N TYR A 45 -3.89 8.21 4.08
CA TYR A 45 -3.52 8.91 2.85
C TYR A 45 -4.64 8.80 1.82
N THR A 46 -4.77 9.81 0.99
CA THR A 46 -5.53 9.69 -0.26
C THR A 46 -4.73 8.94 -1.32
N LEU A 47 -5.40 8.35 -2.30
CA LEU A 47 -4.73 7.71 -3.43
C LEU A 47 -3.81 8.68 -4.17
N GLU A 48 -4.24 9.94 -4.31
CA GLU A 48 -3.42 11.00 -4.91
C GLU A 48 -2.11 11.23 -4.16
N GLU A 49 -2.16 11.29 -2.81
CA GLU A 49 -0.97 11.45 -1.98
C GLU A 49 -0.03 10.27 -2.11
N LEU A 50 -0.57 9.03 -2.12
CA LEU A 50 0.24 7.82 -2.31
C LEU A 50 0.94 7.81 -3.67
N VAL A 51 0.24 8.15 -4.76
CA VAL A 51 0.81 8.21 -6.10
C VAL A 51 1.88 9.31 -6.20
N LYS A 52 1.62 10.49 -5.64
CA LYS A 52 2.62 11.58 -5.58
C LYS A 52 3.83 11.18 -4.74
N PHE A 53 3.61 10.50 -3.63
CA PHE A 53 4.69 9.99 -2.78
C PHE A 53 5.55 8.97 -3.54
N ALA A 54 4.93 7.95 -4.16
CA ALA A 54 5.63 6.95 -4.96
C ALA A 54 6.44 7.58 -6.10
N GLY A 55 5.88 8.57 -6.79
CA GLY A 55 6.58 9.31 -7.83
C GLY A 55 7.83 10.04 -7.32
N ARG A 56 7.74 10.69 -6.16
CA ARG A 56 8.90 11.34 -5.52
C ARG A 56 9.94 10.34 -5.05
N ALA A 57 9.51 9.29 -4.36
CA ALA A 57 10.40 8.27 -3.81
C ALA A 57 11.15 7.47 -4.89
N SER A 58 10.53 7.27 -6.07
CA SER A 58 11.17 6.63 -7.23
C SER A 58 12.02 7.56 -8.09
N GLY A 59 12.13 8.84 -7.74
CA GLY A 59 12.86 9.83 -8.53
C GLY A 59 12.17 10.28 -9.82
N HIS A 60 10.89 9.91 -10.03
CA HIS A 60 10.10 10.22 -11.21
C HIS A 60 8.81 10.98 -10.87
N PRO A 61 8.90 12.18 -10.27
CA PRO A 61 7.71 12.93 -9.92
C PRO A 61 6.93 13.31 -11.19
N ARG A 62 5.63 12.99 -11.20
CA ARG A 62 4.72 13.33 -12.28
C ARG A 62 3.53 14.10 -11.71
N PRO A 63 3.05 15.13 -12.44
CA PRO A 63 1.81 15.78 -12.04
C PRO A 63 0.64 14.80 -12.13
N VAL A 64 -0.15 14.74 -11.08
CA VAL A 64 -1.35 13.89 -10.96
C VAL A 64 -2.56 14.77 -11.21
N ILE A 65 -3.49 14.31 -12.03
CA ILE A 65 -4.76 14.98 -12.31
C ILE A 65 -5.88 14.02 -11.91
N ALA A 66 -6.68 14.45 -10.93
CA ALA A 66 -7.88 13.72 -10.54
C ALA A 66 -8.90 13.72 -11.69
N LEU A 67 -9.38 12.54 -12.05
CA LEU A 67 -10.42 12.38 -13.07
C LEU A 67 -11.81 12.46 -12.42
N PRO A 68 -12.75 13.21 -13.01
CA PRO A 68 -14.15 13.10 -12.66
C PRO A 68 -14.67 11.67 -12.87
N ASP A 69 -15.65 11.24 -12.06
CA ASP A 69 -16.20 9.87 -12.07
C ASP A 69 -16.63 9.38 -13.46
N ALA A 70 -17.23 10.26 -14.26
CA ALA A 70 -17.66 9.92 -15.61
C ALA A 70 -16.49 9.55 -16.52
N LEU A 71 -15.39 10.30 -16.46
CA LEU A 71 -14.17 10.02 -17.23
C LEU A 71 -13.42 8.81 -16.69
N ALA A 72 -13.40 8.61 -15.38
CA ALA A 72 -12.82 7.44 -14.74
C ALA A 72 -13.51 6.14 -15.18
N ARG A 73 -14.85 6.14 -15.24
CA ARG A 73 -15.64 4.99 -15.73
C ARG A 73 -15.42 4.73 -17.21
N MET A 74 -15.35 5.78 -18.03
CA MET A 74 -15.04 5.64 -19.46
C MET A 74 -13.62 5.07 -19.65
N GLN A 75 -12.65 5.55 -18.90
CA GLN A 75 -11.28 5.03 -18.93
C GLN A 75 -11.24 3.54 -18.54
N ALA A 76 -11.94 3.14 -17.45
CA ALA A 76 -12.01 1.75 -17.03
C ALA A 76 -12.65 0.87 -18.12
N ALA A 77 -13.76 1.31 -18.71
CA ALA A 77 -14.42 0.56 -19.79
C ALA A 77 -13.49 0.35 -21.01
N VAL A 78 -12.67 1.33 -21.36
CA VAL A 78 -11.67 1.18 -22.45
C VAL A 78 -10.56 0.21 -22.05
N LEU A 79 -10.05 0.32 -20.82
CA LEU A 79 -8.94 -0.52 -20.34
C LEU A 79 -9.37 -1.97 -20.11
N GLU A 80 -10.62 -2.24 -19.77
CA GLU A 80 -11.19 -3.60 -19.68
C GLU A 80 -11.14 -4.37 -21.01
N HIS A 81 -11.17 -3.65 -22.14
CA HIS A 81 -11.17 -4.26 -23.47
C HIS A 81 -9.79 -4.29 -24.13
N MET A 82 -8.74 -3.80 -23.44
CA MET A 82 -7.38 -3.84 -23.98
C MET A 82 -6.75 -5.24 -23.85
N PRO A 83 -6.15 -5.78 -24.91
CA PRO A 83 -5.39 -7.02 -24.80
C PRO A 83 -4.13 -6.77 -23.98
N GLY A 84 -3.90 -7.57 -22.93
CA GLY A 84 -2.71 -7.47 -22.07
C GLY A 84 -2.99 -7.51 -20.58
N GLY A 85 -4.24 -7.65 -20.17
CA GLY A 85 -4.68 -7.73 -18.77
C GLY A 85 -5.37 -6.46 -18.30
N THR A 86 -6.31 -6.62 -17.38
CA THR A 86 -7.13 -5.52 -16.84
C THR A 86 -6.33 -4.73 -15.82
N VAL A 87 -5.79 -3.58 -16.24
CA VAL A 87 -5.04 -2.67 -15.35
C VAL A 87 -6.00 -1.91 -14.42
N LEU A 88 -7.21 -1.59 -14.90
CA LEU A 88 -8.25 -0.92 -14.15
C LEU A 88 -9.59 -1.45 -14.62
N SER A 89 -10.42 -1.93 -13.69
CA SER A 89 -11.78 -2.40 -13.96
C SER A 89 -12.82 -1.50 -13.28
N ARG A 90 -14.08 -1.63 -13.70
CA ARG A 90 -15.19 -0.95 -13.02
C ARG A 90 -15.36 -1.43 -11.59
N ASP A 91 -15.13 -2.72 -11.32
CA ASP A 91 -15.15 -3.28 -9.97
C ASP A 91 -14.08 -2.68 -9.07
N ASN A 92 -12.89 -2.40 -9.62
CA ASN A 92 -11.84 -1.70 -8.89
C ASN A 92 -12.26 -0.27 -8.53
N LEU A 93 -12.95 0.44 -9.44
CA LEU A 93 -13.46 1.78 -9.15
C LEU A 93 -14.54 1.75 -8.07
N ASP A 94 -15.43 0.77 -8.11
CA ASP A 94 -16.51 0.65 -7.13
C ASP A 94 -15.96 0.24 -5.74
N SER A 95 -14.95 -0.61 -5.67
CA SER A 95 -14.28 -0.94 -4.40
C SER A 95 -13.52 0.25 -3.79
N MET A 96 -12.96 1.15 -4.61
CA MET A 96 -12.31 2.38 -4.14
C MET A 96 -13.26 3.47 -3.65
N ARG A 97 -14.57 3.27 -3.75
CA ARG A 97 -15.57 4.18 -3.16
C ARG A 97 -15.72 4.01 -1.65
N LEU A 98 -15.28 2.86 -1.14
CA LEU A 98 -15.22 2.61 0.28
C LEU A 98 -13.83 2.96 0.77
N ASP A 99 -13.77 3.75 1.84
CA ASP A 99 -12.53 4.07 2.51
C ASP A 99 -11.92 2.80 3.11
N ASN A 100 -10.67 2.53 2.80
CA ASN A 100 -9.91 1.43 3.38
C ASN A 100 -9.06 1.95 4.54
N VAL A 101 -9.74 2.29 5.62
CA VAL A 101 -9.15 2.86 6.85
C VAL A 101 -9.72 2.17 8.07
N LEU A 102 -8.95 2.15 9.15
CA LEU A 102 -9.41 1.61 10.42
C LEU A 102 -10.55 2.45 10.99
N ALA A 103 -11.60 1.78 11.48
CA ALA A 103 -12.68 2.42 12.23
C ALA A 103 -12.23 2.83 13.65
N GLN A 104 -11.25 2.10 14.21
CA GLN A 104 -10.68 2.33 15.54
C GLN A 104 -9.17 2.15 15.48
N PRO A 105 -8.40 2.75 16.40
CA PRO A 105 -6.97 2.49 16.50
C PRO A 105 -6.67 1.01 16.64
N MET A 106 -5.50 0.59 16.14
CA MET A 106 -5.04 -0.80 16.25
C MET A 106 -5.00 -1.24 17.71
N ALA A 107 -5.44 -2.47 17.98
CA ALA A 107 -5.57 -3.00 19.32
C ALA A 107 -4.20 -3.08 20.04
N PRO A 108 -4.07 -2.48 21.24
CA PRO A 108 -2.80 -2.43 21.96
C PRO A 108 -2.29 -3.81 22.39
N GLU A 109 -3.17 -4.79 22.55
CA GLU A 109 -2.79 -6.17 22.89
C GLU A 109 -1.96 -6.89 21.83
N LEU A 110 -1.94 -6.37 20.59
CA LEU A 110 -1.05 -6.84 19.53
C LEU A 110 0.40 -6.38 19.73
N GLY A 111 0.65 -5.36 20.57
CA GLY A 111 2.00 -4.88 20.90
C GLY A 111 2.82 -4.41 19.69
N VAL A 112 2.15 -3.89 18.65
CA VAL A 112 2.81 -3.41 17.43
C VAL A 112 2.72 -1.89 17.35
N HIS A 113 3.82 -1.26 17.00
CA HIS A 113 3.91 0.17 16.68
C HIS A 113 4.18 0.32 15.18
N PRO A 114 3.15 0.54 14.37
CA PRO A 114 3.32 0.53 12.92
C PRO A 114 4.23 1.65 12.43
N GLY A 115 5.14 1.28 11.52
CA GLY A 115 6.06 2.22 10.88
C GLY A 115 5.36 3.17 9.92
N SER A 116 5.84 4.41 9.81
CA SER A 116 5.30 5.36 8.84
C SER A 116 5.72 5.01 7.42
N LEU A 117 4.85 5.32 6.46
CA LEU A 117 5.09 5.08 5.03
C LEU A 117 6.41 5.73 4.57
N GLU A 118 6.68 6.95 5.03
CA GLU A 118 7.85 7.73 4.63
C GLU A 118 9.15 7.04 5.03
N VAL A 119 9.22 6.51 6.25
CA VAL A 119 10.41 5.81 6.76
C VAL A 119 10.62 4.51 6.01
N VAL A 120 9.57 3.69 5.92
CA VAL A 120 9.64 2.36 5.30
C VAL A 120 9.98 2.46 3.80
N MET A 121 9.30 3.34 3.07
CA MET A 121 9.50 3.46 1.62
C MET A 121 10.82 4.12 1.25
N THR A 122 11.34 5.02 2.07
CA THR A 122 12.67 5.58 1.87
C THR A 122 13.74 4.49 1.96
N ASP A 123 13.58 3.54 2.86
CA ASP A 123 14.50 2.40 3.00
C ASP A 123 14.36 1.40 1.83
N VAL A 124 13.12 1.10 1.43
CA VAL A 124 12.80 0.16 0.34
C VAL A 124 13.20 0.72 -1.04
N LEU A 125 12.87 1.98 -1.33
CA LEU A 125 13.12 2.62 -2.63
C LEU A 125 14.49 3.30 -2.71
N GLY A 126 15.12 3.58 -1.58
CA GLY A 126 16.46 4.19 -1.49
C GLY A 126 17.62 3.28 -1.90
N GLY A 127 17.35 2.15 -2.56
CA GLY A 127 18.38 1.24 -3.10
C GLY A 127 19.01 0.29 -2.10
N ARG A 128 18.52 0.25 -0.86
CA ARG A 128 18.85 -0.79 0.13
C ARG A 128 17.88 -1.98 0.02
N SER A 129 17.43 -2.27 -1.20
CA SER A 129 16.55 -3.40 -1.45
C SER A 129 17.21 -4.69 -0.93
N ARG A 130 16.43 -5.54 -0.27
CA ARG A 130 16.83 -6.91 0.10
C ARG A 130 17.44 -7.69 -1.08
N ASP A 131 17.06 -7.35 -2.30
CA ASP A 131 17.61 -7.96 -3.51
C ASP A 131 19.09 -7.63 -3.70
N THR A 132 19.53 -6.41 -3.36
CA THR A 132 20.96 -6.03 -3.39
C THR A 132 21.73 -6.78 -2.31
N ALA A 133 21.16 -6.96 -1.12
CA ALA A 133 21.79 -7.74 -0.05
C ALA A 133 21.85 -9.24 -0.39
N LEU A 134 20.77 -9.80 -0.96
CA LEU A 134 20.72 -11.20 -1.42
C LEU A 134 21.64 -11.45 -2.61
N GLN A 135 21.77 -10.53 -3.55
CA GLN A 135 22.72 -10.61 -4.65
C GLN A 135 24.18 -10.50 -4.18
N ALA A 136 24.45 -9.64 -3.20
CA ALA A 136 25.75 -9.55 -2.56
C ALA A 136 26.12 -10.86 -1.83
N MET A 137 25.17 -11.49 -1.12
CA MET A 137 25.36 -12.78 -0.48
C MET A 137 25.56 -13.92 -1.50
N ARG A 138 24.82 -13.93 -2.62
CA ARG A 138 25.02 -14.91 -3.70
C ARG A 138 26.36 -14.77 -4.40
N GLY A 139 26.85 -13.54 -4.57
CA GLY A 139 28.18 -13.27 -5.14
C GLY A 139 29.35 -13.71 -4.24
N SER A 140 29.13 -13.84 -2.92
CA SER A 140 30.16 -14.29 -1.98
C SER A 140 30.30 -15.81 -1.86
N VAL A 141 29.33 -16.58 -2.35
CA VAL A 141 29.31 -18.07 -2.27
C VAL A 141 30.07 -18.73 -3.43
N HIS A 142 30.50 -17.97 -4.44
CA HIS A 142 31.26 -18.48 -5.60
C HIS A 142 32.78 -18.21 -5.50
N ARG A 143 33.38 -18.27 -4.30
CA ARG A 143 34.82 -18.33 -4.13
C ARG A 143 35.22 -19.54 -3.28
#